data_b1190be6d2de65f0b2dceb7ae3d99287
#
_entry.id   b1190be6d2de65f0b2dceb7ae3d99287
#
_cell.length_a   1.000
_cell.length_b   1.000
_cell.length_c   1.000
_cell.angle_alpha   90.00
_cell.angle_beta   90.00
_cell.angle_gamma   90.00
#
_symmetry.space_group_name_H-M   'P 1'
#
loop_
_entity.id
_entity.type
_entity.pdbx_description
1 polymer ?
#
loop_
_entity_poly.entity_id
_entity_poly.type
_entity_poly.pdbx_seq_one_letter_code
_entity_poly.pdbx_strand_id
1 'polypeptide(L)'
;MKPTKWILLLMTACSTLHAQAANEKQVRRITLEEAITLARVQSVNAAVALNELKTAYWEYRTYKANLLPEVNFSATIPGYAKSYNSYQQGDGSYTFVRNNYMQMSGELSIDQNIWLTGGKLSLNTSLDFMKQLDGNKEERYMSVPIALTLSQPIFGVNSYKWDRRIEPVRYAEAKARFLSETEEVTMTTINYFFNLLLAKENVGIAQQNLENAEKLYEVAKAKRQMGQISENDVLQLKLNVLNARATLTDNESSLKSSMFQLRSFLALSEEEELEPILPEMLPSVLVDYQDALNKALTNNSFAHNIRRRQLEADYEVARAKGNLRQMTLFAQVGFTGTDQEVRGAYDPLKDNQIVEVGVSIPLIDWGKRKGQVKVAKSNREVIQSRLRQESMNFNQDLFILVEQFNNQRAQLEIANEADQIAQQRYKTNVETFMIGRISTLDLNDAQMSKDQARQKHISELFYYWYYYYQLRSLTLWDFEKNSNIDADIEAIVKK
;
A
#
# COMPACT_ATOMS: atom_id res chain seq x y z
N MET A 1 -1.62 12.26 70.72
CA MET A 1 -0.93 10.99 70.38
C MET A 1 -1.32 10.63 68.97
N LYS A 2 -0.34 10.56 68.09
CA LYS A 2 -0.49 10.51 66.61
C LYS A 2 -0.81 9.09 66.11
N PRO A 3 -1.82 8.87 65.24
CA PRO A 3 -2.12 7.59 64.64
C PRO A 3 -1.49 7.47 63.23
N THR A 4 -0.17 7.62 63.11
CA THR A 4 0.53 7.57 61.82
C THR A 4 1.44 6.36 61.63
N LYS A 5 1.46 5.40 62.54
CA LYS A 5 2.33 4.21 62.47
C LYS A 5 1.63 2.91 61.99
N TRP A 6 0.33 2.90 61.83
CA TRP A 6 -0.42 1.69 61.42
C TRP A 6 -0.72 1.64 59.90
N ILE A 7 -0.62 2.78 59.18
CA ILE A 7 -0.90 2.84 57.73
C ILE A 7 0.32 2.39 56.91
N LEU A 8 1.54 2.48 57.47
CA LEU A 8 2.75 2.06 56.76
C LEU A 8 2.97 0.54 56.78
N LEU A 9 2.37 -0.20 57.69
CA LEU A 9 2.51 -1.67 57.80
C LEU A 9 1.48 -2.43 56.96
N LEU A 10 0.40 -1.78 56.52
CA LEU A 10 -0.59 -2.36 55.62
C LEU A 10 -0.25 -2.13 54.13
N MET A 11 0.56 -1.13 53.81
CA MET A 11 1.04 -0.92 52.43
C MET A 11 2.23 -1.84 52.03
N THR A 12 2.99 -2.33 52.99
CA THR A 12 4.10 -3.28 52.69
C THR A 12 3.64 -4.74 52.62
N ALA A 13 2.44 -5.09 53.09
CA ALA A 13 1.87 -6.44 52.96
C ALA A 13 1.11 -6.66 51.64
N CYS A 14 0.67 -5.59 50.95
CA CYS A 14 0.00 -5.71 49.64
C CYS A 14 0.96 -5.72 48.44
N SER A 15 2.24 -5.35 48.63
CA SER A 15 3.21 -5.31 47.53
C SER A 15 4.00 -6.62 47.32
N THR A 16 3.79 -7.63 48.19
CA THR A 16 4.48 -8.93 48.05
C THR A 16 3.60 -10.06 47.52
N LEU A 17 2.33 -9.80 47.20
CA LEU A 17 1.42 -10.81 46.61
C LEU A 17 1.22 -10.68 45.10
N HIS A 18 1.95 -9.77 44.43
CA HIS A 18 1.89 -9.59 42.96
C HIS A 18 3.14 -10.11 42.22
N ALA A 19 4.03 -10.84 42.85
CA ALA A 19 5.28 -11.29 42.27
C ALA A 19 5.44 -12.80 42.13
N GLN A 20 4.37 -13.56 41.98
CA GLN A 20 4.42 -14.99 41.61
C GLN A 20 3.20 -15.47 40.85
N ALA A 21 2.73 -14.69 39.86
CA ALA A 21 2.12 -15.32 38.70
C ALA A 21 3.28 -15.80 37.83
N ALA A 22 3.65 -17.07 38.00
CA ALA A 22 4.51 -17.76 37.04
C ALA A 22 3.88 -17.49 35.66
N ASN A 23 4.68 -16.92 34.76
CA ASN A 23 4.34 -16.64 33.38
C ASN A 23 4.12 -17.99 32.67
N GLU A 24 2.97 -18.65 32.91
CA GLU A 24 2.51 -19.75 32.06
C GLU A 24 2.25 -19.11 30.70
N LYS A 25 3.19 -19.33 29.76
CA LYS A 25 3.00 -18.94 28.37
C LYS A 25 1.67 -19.49 27.92
N GLN A 26 0.73 -18.60 27.62
CA GLN A 26 -0.58 -19.00 27.12
C GLN A 26 -0.41 -19.60 25.73
N VAL A 27 -0.58 -20.93 25.63
CA VAL A 27 -0.60 -21.64 24.34
C VAL A 27 -1.93 -21.30 23.65
N ARG A 28 -1.84 -20.56 22.56
CA ARG A 28 -2.99 -20.19 21.73
C ARG A 28 -3.02 -21.04 20.49
N ARG A 29 -4.05 -21.88 20.37
CA ARG A 29 -4.33 -22.58 19.13
C ARG A 29 -4.88 -21.61 18.12
N ILE A 30 -4.28 -21.56 16.93
CA ILE A 30 -4.66 -20.63 15.86
C ILE A 30 -4.98 -21.39 14.58
N THR A 31 -6.14 -21.09 14.00
CA THR A 31 -6.51 -21.56 12.66
C THR A 31 -5.99 -20.62 11.60
N LEU A 32 -5.89 -21.09 10.34
CA LEU A 32 -5.52 -20.24 9.22
C LEU A 32 -6.48 -19.05 9.02
N GLU A 33 -7.78 -19.29 9.15
CA GLU A 33 -8.81 -18.24 9.01
C GLU A 33 -8.69 -17.16 10.09
N GLU A 34 -8.43 -17.57 11.33
CA GLU A 34 -8.19 -16.62 12.43
C GLU A 34 -6.92 -15.81 12.18
N ALA A 35 -5.83 -16.43 11.74
CA ALA A 35 -4.59 -15.74 11.39
C ALA A 35 -4.80 -14.72 10.27
N ILE A 36 -5.54 -15.07 9.22
CA ILE A 36 -5.90 -14.18 8.11
C ILE A 36 -6.74 -13.00 8.62
N THR A 37 -7.73 -13.25 9.47
CA THR A 37 -8.59 -12.19 10.03
C THR A 37 -7.79 -11.20 10.87
N LEU A 38 -6.91 -11.70 11.74
CA LEU A 38 -6.02 -10.87 12.55
C LEU A 38 -5.06 -10.05 11.67
N ALA A 39 -4.44 -10.68 10.67
CA ALA A 39 -3.52 -10.00 9.78
C ALA A 39 -4.17 -8.84 9.00
N ARG A 40 -5.38 -9.05 8.50
CA ARG A 40 -6.15 -8.01 7.79
C ARG A 40 -6.52 -6.82 8.66
N VAL A 41 -6.59 -7.00 9.98
CA VAL A 41 -6.98 -5.93 10.93
C VAL A 41 -5.76 -5.29 11.58
N GLN A 42 -4.73 -6.07 11.94
CA GLN A 42 -3.67 -5.65 12.84
C GLN A 42 -2.30 -5.51 12.16
N SER A 43 -2.07 -6.14 11.01
CA SER A 43 -0.75 -6.09 10.38
C SER A 43 -0.39 -4.69 9.87
N VAL A 44 0.90 -4.38 9.89
CA VAL A 44 1.42 -3.12 9.33
C VAL A 44 1.08 -2.98 7.85
N ASN A 45 1.15 -4.09 7.10
CA ASN A 45 0.84 -4.09 5.67
C ASN A 45 -0.63 -3.72 5.40
N ALA A 46 -1.57 -4.23 6.21
CA ALA A 46 -2.97 -3.85 6.11
C ALA A 46 -3.20 -2.36 6.44
N ALA A 47 -2.48 -1.84 7.45
CA ALA A 47 -2.51 -0.41 7.79
C ALA A 47 -1.94 0.46 6.66
N VAL A 48 -0.87 0.03 5.98
CA VAL A 48 -0.31 0.73 4.81
C VAL A 48 -1.34 0.77 3.67
N ALA A 49 -1.90 -0.37 3.28
CA ALA A 49 -2.91 -0.47 2.23
C ALA A 49 -4.13 0.45 2.52
N LEU A 50 -4.58 0.47 3.79
CA LEU A 50 -5.66 1.35 4.22
C LEU A 50 -5.31 2.84 4.09
N ASN A 51 -4.10 3.23 4.50
CA ASN A 51 -3.67 4.62 4.43
C ASN A 51 -3.45 5.10 2.98
N GLU A 52 -2.98 4.23 2.09
CA GLU A 52 -2.90 4.51 0.66
C GLU A 52 -4.30 4.74 0.05
N LEU A 53 -5.27 3.90 0.42
CA LEU A 53 -6.67 4.11 0.02
C LEU A 53 -7.22 5.45 0.57
N LYS A 54 -6.95 5.80 1.85
CA LYS A 54 -7.34 7.08 2.44
C LYS A 54 -6.72 8.26 1.69
N THR A 55 -5.45 8.16 1.33
CA THR A 55 -4.77 9.18 0.51
C THR A 55 -5.47 9.37 -0.83
N ALA A 56 -5.71 8.29 -1.57
CA ALA A 56 -6.39 8.36 -2.87
C ALA A 56 -7.84 8.90 -2.77
N TYR A 57 -8.54 8.56 -1.69
CA TYR A 57 -9.88 9.11 -1.42
C TYR A 57 -9.83 10.63 -1.23
N TRP A 58 -8.90 11.14 -0.43
CA TRP A 58 -8.78 12.57 -0.18
C TRP A 58 -8.27 13.32 -1.40
N GLU A 59 -7.37 12.74 -2.20
CA GLU A 59 -6.97 13.29 -3.50
C GLU A 59 -8.17 13.44 -4.43
N TYR A 60 -9.01 12.40 -4.53
CA TYR A 60 -10.22 12.45 -5.33
C TYR A 60 -11.26 13.46 -4.79
N ARG A 61 -11.37 13.60 -3.47
CA ARG A 61 -12.22 14.62 -2.83
C ARG A 61 -11.69 16.02 -3.10
N THR A 62 -10.38 16.23 -3.01
CA THR A 62 -9.72 17.50 -3.35
C THR A 62 -9.92 17.86 -4.82
N TYR A 63 -9.75 16.88 -5.72
CA TYR A 63 -10.11 17.10 -7.14
C TYR A 63 -11.55 17.57 -7.31
N LYS A 64 -12.52 16.95 -6.65
CA LYS A 64 -13.93 17.38 -6.71
C LYS A 64 -14.12 18.79 -6.14
N ALA A 65 -13.45 19.11 -5.04
CA ALA A 65 -13.51 20.44 -4.43
C ALA A 65 -12.95 21.52 -5.35
N ASN A 66 -11.88 21.23 -6.09
CA ASN A 66 -11.29 22.16 -7.06
C ASN A 66 -12.22 22.56 -8.23
N LEU A 67 -13.34 21.86 -8.40
CA LEU A 67 -14.39 22.21 -9.37
C LEU A 67 -15.46 23.14 -8.79
N LEU A 68 -15.44 23.39 -7.49
CA LEU A 68 -16.38 24.29 -6.79
C LEU A 68 -15.75 25.68 -6.63
N PRO A 69 -16.58 26.73 -6.37
CA PRO A 69 -16.07 28.04 -6.05
C PRO A 69 -15.22 28.03 -4.78
N GLU A 70 -14.05 28.64 -4.82
CA GLU A 70 -13.14 28.82 -3.69
C GLU A 70 -13.24 30.27 -3.21
N VAL A 71 -13.37 30.49 -1.90
CA VAL A 71 -13.40 31.82 -1.29
C VAL A 71 -12.09 32.02 -0.54
N ASN A 72 -11.32 33.02 -0.99
CA ASN A 72 -10.01 33.34 -0.43
C ASN A 72 -10.03 34.72 0.18
N PHE A 73 -9.45 34.86 1.36
CA PHE A 73 -9.14 36.15 1.97
C PHE A 73 -7.63 36.32 2.10
N SER A 74 -7.09 37.39 1.56
CA SER A 74 -5.69 37.75 1.68
C SER A 74 -5.56 39.14 2.31
N ALA A 75 -4.58 39.29 3.20
CA ALA A 75 -4.32 40.57 3.84
C ALA A 75 -2.82 40.82 3.99
N THR A 76 -2.41 42.06 3.78
CA THR A 76 -1.06 42.53 4.12
C THR A 76 -1.17 43.54 5.25
N ILE A 77 -0.60 43.24 6.45
CA ILE A 77 -0.73 44.03 7.68
C ILE A 77 0.56 44.02 8.47
N PRO A 78 1.23 45.17 8.67
CA PRO A 78 1.50 46.26 7.73
C PRO A 78 2.66 45.92 6.79
N GLY A 79 2.59 46.42 5.56
CA GLY A 79 3.74 46.46 4.63
C GLY A 79 4.46 47.80 4.80
N TYR A 80 5.77 47.83 4.99
CA TYR A 80 6.60 49.03 5.00
C TYR A 80 7.54 49.01 3.81
N ALA A 81 7.58 50.10 3.05
CA ALA A 81 8.50 50.25 1.94
C ALA A 81 9.21 51.60 1.98
N LYS A 82 10.53 51.55 1.83
CA LYS A 82 11.39 52.73 1.65
C LYS A 82 12.26 52.51 0.42
N SER A 83 12.04 53.26 -0.62
CA SER A 83 12.75 53.14 -1.90
C SER A 83 13.00 54.48 -2.53
N TYR A 84 13.92 54.55 -3.49
CA TYR A 84 14.14 55.70 -4.34
C TYR A 84 13.75 55.31 -5.77
N ASN A 85 12.80 56.06 -6.35
CA ASN A 85 12.41 55.86 -7.70
C ASN A 85 12.87 57.07 -8.53
N SER A 86 13.35 56.82 -9.76
CA SER A 86 13.69 57.88 -10.71
C SER A 86 12.40 58.35 -11.44
N TYR A 87 12.17 59.63 -11.42
CA TYR A 87 11.14 60.30 -12.22
C TYR A 87 11.77 61.26 -13.22
N GLN A 88 11.31 61.16 -14.49
CA GLN A 88 11.70 62.13 -15.51
C GLN A 88 10.82 63.37 -15.37
N GLN A 89 11.44 64.54 -15.27
CA GLN A 89 10.74 65.81 -15.26
C GLN A 89 10.40 66.26 -16.65
N GLY A 90 9.49 67.24 -16.78
CA GLY A 90 9.05 67.76 -18.07
C GLY A 90 10.14 68.38 -18.94
N ASP A 91 11.29 68.75 -18.38
CA ASP A 91 12.48 69.23 -19.06
C ASP A 91 13.44 68.11 -19.51
N GLY A 92 13.06 66.82 -19.28
CA GLY A 92 13.86 65.67 -19.65
C GLY A 92 14.89 65.23 -18.63
N SER A 93 15.08 65.99 -17.52
CA SER A 93 15.97 65.62 -16.43
C SER A 93 15.36 64.51 -15.53
N TYR A 94 16.21 63.74 -14.87
CA TYR A 94 15.80 62.73 -13.89
C TYR A 94 16.01 63.21 -12.47
N THR A 95 14.99 63.04 -11.63
CA THR A 95 15.11 63.25 -10.18
C THR A 95 14.82 61.97 -9.44
N PHE A 96 15.50 61.73 -8.32
CA PHE A 96 15.24 60.61 -7.44
C PHE A 96 14.27 61.05 -6.34
N VAL A 97 13.07 60.50 -6.37
CA VAL A 97 12.06 60.72 -5.34
C VAL A 97 12.11 59.60 -4.35
N ARG A 98 12.23 59.92 -3.07
CA ARG A 98 12.16 58.95 -1.99
C ARG A 98 10.72 58.61 -1.71
N ASN A 99 10.38 57.33 -1.88
CA ASN A 99 9.12 56.77 -1.45
C ASN A 99 9.30 56.09 -0.09
N ASN A 100 8.55 56.56 0.90
CA ASN A 100 8.57 56.00 2.26
C ASN A 100 7.11 55.90 2.71
N TYR A 101 6.55 54.72 2.68
CA TYR A 101 5.14 54.51 2.97
C TYR A 101 4.88 53.22 3.73
N MET A 102 3.78 53.23 4.46
CA MET A 102 3.16 52.05 5.05
C MET A 102 1.89 51.71 4.27
N GLN A 103 1.73 50.42 3.97
CA GLN A 103 0.57 49.94 3.24
C GLN A 103 -0.09 48.80 4.04
N MET A 104 -1.40 48.78 4.05
CA MET A 104 -2.22 47.65 4.47
C MET A 104 -3.21 47.36 3.36
N SER A 105 -3.43 46.08 3.06
CA SER A 105 -4.41 45.68 2.07
C SER A 105 -5.20 44.49 2.56
N GLY A 106 -6.44 44.41 2.19
CA GLY A 106 -7.33 43.27 2.38
C GLY A 106 -8.10 43.00 1.10
N GLU A 107 -8.09 41.76 0.66
CA GLU A 107 -8.77 41.27 -0.54
C GLU A 107 -9.57 40.04 -0.21
N LEU A 108 -10.83 40.01 -0.64
CA LEU A 108 -11.68 38.82 -0.64
C LEU A 108 -11.97 38.45 -2.09
N SER A 109 -11.68 37.22 -2.47
CA SER A 109 -11.96 36.70 -3.81
C SER A 109 -12.81 35.46 -3.79
N ILE A 110 -13.65 35.28 -4.79
CA ILE A 110 -14.39 34.06 -5.09
C ILE A 110 -13.93 33.59 -6.46
N ASP A 111 -13.24 32.46 -6.49
CA ASP A 111 -12.62 31.93 -7.68
C ASP A 111 -13.34 30.67 -8.15
N GLN A 112 -13.80 30.67 -9.41
CA GLN A 112 -14.47 29.53 -10.03
C GLN A 112 -13.73 29.04 -11.27
N ASN A 113 -13.28 27.79 -11.25
CA ASN A 113 -12.70 27.12 -12.40
C ASN A 113 -13.81 26.66 -13.36
N ILE A 114 -13.72 27.03 -14.64
CA ILE A 114 -14.70 26.66 -15.66
C ILE A 114 -14.22 25.40 -16.38
N TRP A 115 -14.66 24.23 -15.93
CA TRP A 115 -14.20 22.94 -16.45
C TRP A 115 -14.51 22.73 -17.95
N LEU A 116 -15.54 23.36 -18.50
CA LEU A 116 -15.92 23.27 -19.92
C LEU A 116 -14.90 23.91 -20.83
N THR A 117 -14.40 25.08 -20.47
CA THR A 117 -13.52 25.90 -21.31
C THR A 117 -12.08 25.92 -20.86
N GLY A 118 -11.80 25.52 -19.60
CA GLY A 118 -10.47 25.58 -18.99
C GLY A 118 -10.10 26.97 -18.49
N GLY A 119 -11.06 27.89 -18.44
CA GLY A 119 -10.89 29.25 -17.91
C GLY A 119 -11.13 29.33 -16.40
N LYS A 120 -10.86 30.52 -15.85
CA LYS A 120 -11.11 30.88 -14.46
C LYS A 120 -11.91 32.20 -14.41
N LEU A 121 -12.98 32.20 -13.65
CA LEU A 121 -13.76 33.36 -13.32
C LEU A 121 -13.49 33.74 -11.86
N SER A 122 -13.11 34.98 -11.59
CA SER A 122 -12.84 35.49 -10.25
C SER A 122 -13.70 36.70 -9.98
N LEU A 123 -14.38 36.74 -8.85
CA LEU A 123 -15.08 37.90 -8.30
C LEU A 123 -14.29 38.34 -7.07
N ASN A 124 -13.76 39.56 -7.09
CA ASN A 124 -12.93 40.07 -6.02
C ASN A 124 -13.39 41.45 -5.54
N THR A 125 -13.15 41.69 -4.26
CA THR A 125 -13.29 43.00 -3.61
C THR A 125 -12.03 43.25 -2.77
N SER A 126 -11.54 44.49 -2.82
CA SER A 126 -10.36 44.87 -2.01
C SER A 126 -10.49 46.25 -1.40
N LEU A 127 -9.76 46.43 -0.31
CA LEU A 127 -9.53 47.72 0.31
C LEU A 127 -8.04 47.83 0.63
N ASP A 128 -7.41 48.87 0.09
CA ASP A 128 -6.02 49.21 0.30
C ASP A 128 -5.94 50.51 1.08
N PHE A 129 -5.11 50.54 2.11
CA PHE A 129 -4.72 51.70 2.87
C PHE A 129 -3.25 52.00 2.64
N MET A 130 -2.92 53.22 2.32
CA MET A 130 -1.56 53.72 2.16
C MET A 130 -1.36 54.96 2.98
N LYS A 131 -0.30 54.95 3.83
CA LYS A 131 0.16 56.10 4.61
C LYS A 131 1.54 56.50 4.15
N GLN A 132 1.71 57.67 3.61
CA GLN A 132 3.01 58.24 3.30
C GLN A 132 3.69 58.68 4.60
N LEU A 133 4.94 58.30 4.80
CA LEU A 133 5.71 58.63 6.06
C LEU A 133 6.59 59.82 5.88
N ASP A 134 6.88 60.27 4.66
CA ASP A 134 7.65 61.44 4.31
C ASP A 134 6.76 62.49 3.64
N GLY A 135 7.17 63.76 3.68
CA GLY A 135 6.44 64.85 3.07
C GLY A 135 5.15 65.21 3.81
N ASN A 136 4.04 65.29 3.09
CA ASN A 136 2.74 65.68 3.66
C ASN A 136 2.10 64.64 4.58
N LYS A 137 2.70 63.43 4.72
CA LYS A 137 2.17 62.32 5.53
C LYS A 137 0.72 62.00 5.26
N GLU A 138 0.33 62.01 3.98
CA GLU A 138 -1.05 61.77 3.53
C GLU A 138 -1.43 60.29 3.77
N GLU A 139 -2.68 60.12 4.20
CA GLU A 139 -3.34 58.81 4.28
C GLU A 139 -4.32 58.71 3.10
N ARG A 140 -4.32 57.57 2.42
CA ARG A 140 -5.22 57.32 1.30
C ARG A 140 -5.77 55.91 1.35
N TYR A 141 -7.02 55.80 1.01
CA TYR A 141 -7.72 54.55 0.82
C TYR A 141 -8.04 54.37 -0.65
N MET A 142 -7.87 53.17 -1.15
CA MET A 142 -8.33 52.73 -2.46
C MET A 142 -9.24 51.52 -2.27
N SER A 143 -10.43 51.57 -2.77
CA SER A 143 -11.37 50.46 -2.78
C SER A 143 -11.58 49.92 -4.18
N VAL A 144 -11.75 48.61 -4.26
CA VAL A 144 -12.34 47.90 -5.38
C VAL A 144 -13.58 47.18 -4.84
N PRO A 145 -14.74 47.86 -4.80
CA PRO A 145 -15.94 47.27 -4.19
C PRO A 145 -16.35 45.96 -4.84
N ILE A 146 -16.23 45.90 -6.16
CA ILE A 146 -16.48 44.68 -6.95
C ILE A 146 -15.69 44.73 -8.24
N ALA A 147 -14.99 43.62 -8.54
CA ALA A 147 -14.38 43.38 -9.84
C ALA A 147 -14.62 41.95 -10.29
N LEU A 148 -15.04 41.78 -11.53
CA LEU A 148 -15.22 40.48 -12.18
C LEU A 148 -14.09 40.30 -13.18
N THR A 149 -13.30 39.23 -13.00
CA THR A 149 -12.13 38.89 -13.81
C THR A 149 -12.34 37.56 -14.51
N LEU A 150 -12.17 37.52 -15.82
CA LEU A 150 -12.15 36.30 -16.62
C LEU A 150 -10.76 36.07 -17.19
N SER A 151 -10.19 34.89 -16.93
CA SER A 151 -8.96 34.43 -17.57
C SER A 151 -9.29 33.16 -18.37
N GLN A 152 -9.24 33.25 -19.71
CA GLN A 152 -9.66 32.17 -20.60
C GLN A 152 -8.55 31.80 -21.57
N PRO A 153 -7.92 30.59 -21.45
CA PRO A 153 -7.05 30.06 -22.49
C PRO A 153 -7.89 29.70 -23.74
N ILE A 154 -7.49 30.23 -24.92
CA ILE A 154 -8.21 30.01 -26.17
C ILE A 154 -7.71 28.80 -26.93
N PHE A 155 -6.40 28.62 -27.04
CA PHE A 155 -5.76 27.49 -27.75
C PHE A 155 -4.97 26.53 -26.85
N GLY A 156 -4.97 26.76 -25.55
CA GLY A 156 -4.36 25.88 -24.55
C GLY A 156 -5.11 24.55 -24.40
N VAL A 157 -4.46 23.59 -23.76
CA VAL A 157 -5.16 22.37 -23.33
C VAL A 157 -6.06 22.71 -22.14
N ASN A 158 -7.28 22.20 -22.16
CA ASN A 158 -8.17 22.26 -21.00
C ASN A 158 -7.82 21.10 -20.05
N SER A 159 -7.04 21.40 -18.97
CA SER A 159 -6.63 20.41 -17.97
C SER A 159 -7.83 19.83 -17.22
N TYR A 160 -8.81 20.65 -16.83
CA TYR A 160 -10.01 20.18 -16.09
C TYR A 160 -10.80 19.12 -16.85
N LYS A 161 -10.84 19.20 -18.19
CA LYS A 161 -11.48 18.19 -19.03
C LYS A 161 -10.72 16.85 -19.00
N TRP A 162 -9.39 16.89 -18.89
CA TRP A 162 -8.56 15.70 -18.76
C TRP A 162 -8.61 15.12 -17.35
N ASP A 163 -8.54 15.98 -16.33
CA ASP A 163 -8.66 15.56 -14.92
C ASP A 163 -10.00 14.84 -14.68
N ARG A 164 -11.08 15.34 -15.29
CA ARG A 164 -12.41 14.70 -15.23
C ARG A 164 -12.42 13.28 -15.83
N ARG A 165 -11.50 12.95 -16.72
CA ARG A 165 -11.37 11.62 -17.31
C ARG A 165 -10.38 10.75 -16.53
N ILE A 166 -9.34 11.34 -15.98
CA ILE A 166 -8.23 10.63 -15.32
C ILE A 166 -8.55 10.34 -13.86
N GLU A 167 -9.02 11.33 -13.10
CA GLU A 167 -9.19 11.19 -11.64
C GLU A 167 -10.20 10.11 -11.21
N PRO A 168 -11.36 9.93 -11.87
CA PRO A 168 -12.24 8.81 -11.54
C PRO A 168 -11.60 7.44 -11.79
N VAL A 169 -10.77 7.33 -12.85
CA VAL A 169 -10.05 6.07 -13.14
C VAL A 169 -8.95 5.83 -12.12
N ARG A 170 -8.22 6.87 -11.72
CA ARG A 170 -7.20 6.81 -10.66
C ARG A 170 -7.80 6.35 -9.33
N TYR A 171 -8.94 6.90 -8.96
CA TYR A 171 -9.63 6.47 -7.74
C TYR A 171 -10.19 5.04 -7.84
N ALA A 172 -10.70 4.63 -9.00
CA ALA A 172 -11.12 3.25 -9.24
C ALA A 172 -9.94 2.26 -9.15
N GLU A 173 -8.78 2.64 -9.73
CA GLU A 173 -7.53 1.89 -9.60
C GLU A 173 -7.10 1.73 -8.13
N ALA A 174 -7.14 2.81 -7.34
CA ALA A 174 -6.77 2.78 -5.93
C ALA A 174 -7.70 1.87 -5.10
N LYS A 175 -9.01 1.87 -5.39
CA LYS A 175 -9.96 0.95 -4.74
C LYS A 175 -9.65 -0.51 -5.05
N ALA A 176 -9.45 -0.84 -6.31
CA ALA A 176 -9.10 -2.19 -6.72
C ALA A 176 -7.74 -2.62 -6.17
N ARG A 177 -6.77 -1.70 -6.10
CA ARG A 177 -5.46 -1.93 -5.49
C ARG A 177 -5.58 -2.29 -4.01
N PHE A 178 -6.36 -1.54 -3.23
CA PHE A 178 -6.60 -1.84 -1.82
C PHE A 178 -7.11 -3.26 -1.61
N LEU A 179 -8.05 -3.73 -2.46
CA LEU A 179 -8.55 -5.10 -2.39
C LEU A 179 -7.45 -6.12 -2.73
N SER A 180 -6.66 -5.88 -3.79
CA SER A 180 -5.53 -6.75 -4.15
C SER A 180 -4.48 -6.82 -3.02
N GLU A 181 -4.12 -5.69 -2.42
CA GLU A 181 -3.16 -5.61 -1.29
C GLU A 181 -3.68 -6.31 -0.04
N THR A 182 -5.00 -6.28 0.21
CA THR A 182 -5.62 -7.06 1.29
C THR A 182 -5.50 -8.56 1.05
N GLU A 183 -5.64 -9.03 -0.19
CA GLU A 183 -5.39 -10.43 -0.55
C GLU A 183 -3.89 -10.77 -0.48
N GLU A 184 -2.98 -9.83 -0.76
CA GLU A 184 -1.54 -10.00 -0.61
C GLU A 184 -1.12 -10.13 0.87
N VAL A 185 -1.74 -9.36 1.77
CA VAL A 185 -1.61 -9.56 3.22
C VAL A 185 -2.01 -10.98 3.61
N THR A 186 -3.07 -11.49 3.01
CA THR A 186 -3.53 -12.87 3.23
C THR A 186 -2.50 -13.90 2.74
N MET A 187 -1.94 -13.74 1.54
CA MET A 187 -0.88 -14.63 1.03
C MET A 187 0.36 -14.62 1.91
N THR A 188 0.75 -13.45 2.41
CA THR A 188 1.86 -13.32 3.35
C THR A 188 1.57 -14.05 4.67
N THR A 189 0.33 -13.94 5.16
CA THR A 189 -0.13 -14.68 6.36
C THR A 189 -0.06 -16.19 6.14
N ILE A 190 -0.55 -16.68 5.00
CA ILE A 190 -0.49 -18.11 4.62
C ILE A 190 0.96 -18.60 4.64
N ASN A 191 1.88 -17.82 4.08
CA ASN A 191 3.30 -18.16 4.06
C ASN A 191 3.86 -18.30 5.49
N TYR A 192 3.69 -17.32 6.36
CA TYR A 192 4.18 -17.40 7.74
C TYR A 192 3.48 -18.50 8.56
N PHE A 193 2.18 -18.70 8.35
CA PHE A 193 1.41 -19.73 9.03
C PHE A 193 1.92 -21.14 8.66
N PHE A 194 2.09 -21.43 7.37
CA PHE A 194 2.59 -22.72 6.91
C PHE A 194 4.07 -22.95 7.25
N ASN A 195 4.88 -21.90 7.29
CA ASN A 195 6.25 -21.98 7.78
C ASN A 195 6.29 -22.40 9.27
N LEU A 196 5.40 -21.82 10.10
CA LEU A 196 5.27 -22.22 11.49
C LEU A 196 4.74 -23.67 11.62
N LEU A 197 3.72 -24.01 10.84
CA LEU A 197 3.15 -25.36 10.81
C LEU A 197 4.20 -26.41 10.44
N LEU A 198 4.97 -26.19 9.39
CA LEU A 198 6.04 -27.07 8.93
C LEU A 198 7.16 -27.19 9.97
N ALA A 199 7.56 -26.07 10.58
CA ALA A 199 8.57 -26.07 11.64
C ALA A 199 8.11 -26.86 12.85
N LYS A 200 6.83 -26.77 13.26
CA LYS A 200 6.25 -27.57 14.34
C LYS A 200 6.25 -29.06 14.01
N GLU A 201 5.81 -29.44 12.81
CA GLU A 201 5.81 -30.83 12.35
C GLU A 201 7.24 -31.40 12.32
N ASN A 202 8.22 -30.60 11.85
CA ASN A 202 9.63 -31.04 11.83
C ASN A 202 10.20 -31.29 13.24
N VAL A 203 9.79 -30.49 14.24
CA VAL A 203 10.16 -30.76 15.65
C VAL A 203 9.57 -32.09 16.10
N GLY A 204 8.26 -32.34 15.83
CA GLY A 204 7.60 -33.58 16.16
C GLY A 204 8.27 -34.81 15.50
N ILE A 205 8.60 -34.70 14.22
CA ILE A 205 9.34 -35.72 13.45
C ILE A 205 10.73 -35.96 14.07
N ALA A 206 11.49 -34.89 14.36
CA ALA A 206 12.83 -34.99 14.91
C ALA A 206 12.85 -35.61 16.33
N GLN A 207 11.85 -35.24 17.15
CA GLN A 207 11.67 -35.85 18.49
C GLN A 207 11.42 -37.36 18.39
N GLN A 208 10.48 -37.76 17.52
CA GLN A 208 10.19 -39.18 17.30
C GLN A 208 11.40 -39.93 16.74
N ASN A 209 12.15 -39.32 15.82
CA ASN A 209 13.35 -39.90 15.24
C ASN A 209 14.48 -40.08 16.30
N LEU A 210 14.66 -39.12 17.21
CA LEU A 210 15.59 -39.23 18.32
C LEU A 210 15.21 -40.39 19.26
N GLU A 211 13.93 -40.47 19.69
CA GLU A 211 13.46 -41.56 20.54
C GLU A 211 13.66 -42.95 19.91
N ASN A 212 13.39 -43.04 18.59
CA ASN A 212 13.60 -44.28 17.85
C ASN A 212 15.10 -44.63 17.74
N ALA A 213 15.96 -43.66 17.43
CA ALA A 213 17.40 -43.83 17.35
C ALA A 213 17.99 -44.28 18.71
N GLU A 214 17.55 -43.72 19.83
CA GLU A 214 17.94 -44.09 21.17
C GLU A 214 17.53 -45.54 21.49
N LYS A 215 16.28 -45.92 21.20
CA LYS A 215 15.79 -47.33 21.37
C LYS A 215 16.59 -48.30 20.52
N LEU A 216 16.87 -47.99 19.26
CA LEU A 216 17.66 -48.84 18.37
C LEU A 216 19.11 -49.00 18.84
N TYR A 217 19.72 -47.91 19.35
CA TYR A 217 21.07 -47.96 19.92
C TYR A 217 21.13 -48.86 21.17
N GLU A 218 20.16 -48.82 22.09
CA GLU A 218 20.09 -49.70 23.25
C GLU A 218 19.90 -51.17 22.85
N VAL A 219 19.03 -51.46 21.87
CA VAL A 219 18.87 -52.82 21.31
C VAL A 219 20.18 -53.31 20.68
N ALA A 220 20.88 -52.43 19.95
CA ALA A 220 22.17 -52.78 19.33
C ALA A 220 23.25 -53.14 20.39
N LYS A 221 23.32 -52.38 21.48
CA LYS A 221 24.24 -52.68 22.59
C LYS A 221 23.99 -54.09 23.17
N ALA A 222 22.71 -54.44 23.42
CA ALA A 222 22.33 -55.73 23.88
C ALA A 222 22.67 -56.83 22.86
N LYS A 223 22.39 -56.65 21.58
CA LYS A 223 22.76 -57.61 20.51
C LYS A 223 24.29 -57.77 20.36
N ARG A 224 25.08 -56.72 20.57
CA ARG A 224 26.55 -56.78 20.56
C ARG A 224 27.07 -57.60 21.68
N GLN A 225 26.54 -57.49 22.91
CA GLN A 225 26.90 -58.31 24.04
C GLN A 225 26.64 -59.78 23.78
N MET A 226 25.60 -60.08 22.98
CA MET A 226 25.27 -61.45 22.56
C MET A 226 26.09 -61.94 21.33
N GLY A 227 26.99 -61.09 20.77
CA GLY A 227 27.78 -61.42 19.60
C GLY A 227 27.05 -61.41 18.26
N GLN A 228 25.84 -60.86 18.21
CA GLN A 228 24.94 -60.88 17.02
C GLN A 228 25.19 -59.76 16.00
N ILE A 229 25.88 -58.68 16.41
CA ILE A 229 26.19 -57.53 15.52
C ILE A 229 27.62 -57.06 15.74
N SER A 230 28.15 -56.30 14.73
CA SER A 230 29.51 -55.78 14.78
C SER A 230 29.62 -54.56 15.70
N GLU A 231 30.80 -54.18 16.12
CA GLU A 231 31.07 -52.96 16.85
C GLU A 231 30.81 -51.74 15.96
N ASN A 232 31.11 -51.85 14.67
CA ASN A 232 30.85 -50.79 13.69
C ASN A 232 29.35 -50.45 13.60
N ASP A 233 28.48 -51.47 13.67
CA ASP A 233 27.00 -51.23 13.65
C ASP A 233 26.55 -50.46 14.89
N VAL A 234 27.12 -50.74 16.06
CA VAL A 234 26.83 -50.03 17.31
C VAL A 234 27.33 -48.58 17.23
N LEU A 235 28.52 -48.34 16.69
CA LEU A 235 29.08 -46.99 16.48
C LEU A 235 28.23 -46.18 15.47
N GLN A 236 27.76 -46.83 14.40
CA GLN A 236 26.87 -46.22 13.42
C GLN A 236 25.53 -45.77 14.07
N LEU A 237 24.93 -46.64 14.89
CA LEU A 237 23.70 -46.31 15.58
C LEU A 237 23.91 -45.24 16.65
N LYS A 238 25.05 -45.19 17.32
CA LYS A 238 25.42 -44.10 18.22
C LYS A 238 25.56 -42.77 17.46
N LEU A 239 26.17 -42.77 16.28
CA LEU A 239 26.27 -41.58 15.42
C LEU A 239 24.88 -41.11 14.98
N ASN A 240 23.96 -42.05 14.66
CA ASN A 240 22.58 -41.69 14.31
C ASN A 240 21.85 -40.99 15.48
N VAL A 241 22.05 -41.42 16.74
CA VAL A 241 21.49 -40.70 17.91
C VAL A 241 22.04 -39.30 18.03
N LEU A 242 23.37 -39.09 17.83
CA LEU A 242 23.97 -37.75 17.89
C LEU A 242 23.45 -36.84 16.79
N ASN A 243 23.30 -37.36 15.56
CA ASN A 243 22.74 -36.63 14.44
C ASN A 243 21.25 -36.26 14.67
N ALA A 244 20.46 -37.22 15.17
CA ALA A 244 19.04 -36.96 15.49
C ALA A 244 18.88 -35.89 16.57
N ARG A 245 19.77 -35.88 17.58
CA ARG A 245 19.77 -34.83 18.63
C ARG A 245 20.13 -33.45 18.06
N ALA A 246 21.14 -33.37 17.18
CA ALA A 246 21.52 -32.14 16.51
C ALA A 246 20.35 -31.62 15.67
N THR A 247 19.72 -32.50 14.87
CA THR A 247 18.55 -32.16 14.05
C THR A 247 17.37 -31.62 14.89
N LEU A 248 17.10 -32.23 16.05
CA LEU A 248 16.06 -31.74 16.96
C LEU A 248 16.35 -30.31 17.43
N THR A 249 17.61 -30.05 17.87
CA THR A 249 18.00 -28.69 18.31
C THR A 249 17.85 -27.66 17.21
N ASP A 250 18.23 -27.97 15.97
CA ASP A 250 18.09 -27.08 14.81
C ASP A 250 16.61 -26.80 14.48
N ASN A 251 15.76 -27.84 14.54
CA ASN A 251 14.34 -27.71 14.31
C ASN A 251 13.63 -26.87 15.41
N GLU A 252 14.02 -27.05 16.67
CA GLU A 252 13.52 -26.22 17.78
C GLU A 252 13.89 -24.74 17.59
N SER A 253 15.09 -24.46 17.11
CA SER A 253 15.51 -23.09 16.77
C SER A 253 14.68 -22.53 15.61
N SER A 254 14.43 -23.32 14.57
CA SER A 254 13.61 -22.96 13.42
C SER A 254 12.16 -22.70 13.82
N LEU A 255 11.60 -23.51 14.74
CA LEU A 255 10.26 -23.31 15.29
C LEU A 255 10.14 -21.97 16.01
N LYS A 256 11.12 -21.65 16.87
CA LYS A 256 11.15 -20.35 17.57
C LYS A 256 11.20 -19.18 16.60
N SER A 257 12.02 -19.28 15.55
CA SER A 257 12.13 -18.25 14.51
C SER A 257 10.83 -18.07 13.74
N SER A 258 10.21 -19.16 13.27
CA SER A 258 8.94 -19.11 12.53
C SER A 258 7.78 -18.59 13.38
N MET A 259 7.76 -18.96 14.67
CA MET A 259 6.78 -18.43 15.63
C MET A 259 6.97 -16.94 15.83
N PHE A 260 8.19 -16.46 15.98
CA PHE A 260 8.47 -15.02 16.09
C PHE A 260 8.02 -14.25 14.85
N GLN A 261 8.29 -14.78 13.64
CA GLN A 261 7.90 -14.16 12.38
C GLN A 261 6.38 -14.00 12.26
N LEU A 262 5.60 -15.07 12.48
CA LEU A 262 4.14 -15.01 12.42
C LEU A 262 3.58 -14.07 13.49
N ARG A 263 4.05 -14.19 14.72
CA ARG A 263 3.59 -13.38 15.86
C ARG A 263 3.86 -11.89 15.63
N SER A 264 5.06 -11.55 15.17
CA SER A 264 5.43 -10.17 14.81
C SER A 264 4.58 -9.64 13.66
N PHE A 265 4.30 -10.44 12.65
CA PHE A 265 3.45 -10.07 11.53
C PHE A 265 2.00 -9.82 11.93
N LEU A 266 1.47 -10.62 12.87
CA LEU A 266 0.12 -10.48 13.41
C LEU A 266 0.02 -9.41 14.52
N ALA A 267 1.14 -8.75 14.87
CA ALA A 267 1.22 -7.80 15.98
C ALA A 267 0.73 -8.35 17.32
N LEU A 268 1.00 -9.64 17.59
CA LEU A 268 0.67 -10.32 18.84
C LEU A 268 1.77 -10.14 19.89
N SER A 269 1.42 -10.35 21.17
CA SER A 269 2.35 -10.27 22.29
C SER A 269 3.46 -11.32 22.20
N GLU A 270 4.65 -10.99 22.72
CA GLU A 270 5.78 -11.94 22.79
C GLU A 270 5.52 -13.11 23.75
N GLU A 271 4.58 -12.99 24.64
CA GLU A 271 4.24 -14.02 25.65
C GLU A 271 3.31 -15.12 25.11
N GLU A 272 2.64 -14.88 23.97
CA GLU A 272 1.76 -15.86 23.34
C GLU A 272 2.55 -16.93 22.60
N GLU A 273 2.36 -18.20 22.94
CA GLU A 273 2.88 -19.35 22.18
C GLU A 273 1.81 -19.83 21.19
N LEU A 274 2.11 -19.74 19.90
CA LEU A 274 1.15 -20.09 18.85
C LEU A 274 1.24 -21.57 18.49
N GLU A 275 0.11 -22.27 18.51
CA GLU A 275 -0.04 -23.64 18.05
C GLU A 275 -0.90 -23.66 16.77
N PRO A 276 -0.29 -23.76 15.56
CA PRO A 276 -1.04 -23.80 14.32
C PRO A 276 -1.81 -25.11 14.18
N ILE A 277 -3.06 -25.02 13.72
CA ILE A 277 -3.91 -26.15 13.39
C ILE A 277 -3.85 -26.38 11.89
N LEU A 278 -3.61 -27.64 11.46
CA LEU A 278 -3.58 -27.99 10.03
C LEU A 278 -4.93 -27.64 9.38
N PRO A 279 -4.95 -26.78 8.37
CA PRO A 279 -6.19 -26.39 7.71
C PRO A 279 -6.72 -27.53 6.82
N GLU A 280 -8.04 -27.57 6.68
CA GLU A 280 -8.68 -28.47 5.74
C GLU A 280 -8.53 -27.97 4.30
N MET A 281 -8.72 -28.85 3.34
CA MET A 281 -8.73 -28.50 1.93
C MET A 281 -10.07 -27.83 1.59
N LEU A 282 -10.04 -26.72 0.82
CA LEU A 282 -11.24 -26.08 0.28
C LEU A 282 -12.02 -27.03 -0.64
N PRO A 283 -13.34 -26.82 -0.80
CA PRO A 283 -14.12 -27.53 -1.80
C PRO A 283 -13.52 -27.41 -3.20
N SER A 284 -13.71 -28.45 -4.02
CA SER A 284 -13.16 -28.49 -5.37
C SER A 284 -13.80 -27.44 -6.28
N VAL A 285 -12.99 -26.48 -6.73
CA VAL A 285 -13.37 -25.50 -7.75
C VAL A 285 -12.44 -25.66 -8.95
N LEU A 286 -12.98 -25.89 -10.13
CA LEU A 286 -12.24 -25.80 -11.39
C LEU A 286 -12.45 -24.38 -11.95
N VAL A 287 -11.36 -23.74 -12.31
CA VAL A 287 -11.38 -22.37 -12.83
C VAL A 287 -11.09 -22.39 -14.31
N ASP A 288 -12.02 -21.84 -15.10
CA ASP A 288 -11.78 -21.61 -16.52
C ASP A 288 -10.93 -20.36 -16.74
N TYR A 289 -9.91 -20.47 -17.60
CA TYR A 289 -9.00 -19.36 -17.89
C TYR A 289 -9.73 -18.13 -18.48
N GLN A 290 -10.68 -18.33 -19.40
CA GLN A 290 -11.39 -17.21 -20.04
C GLN A 290 -12.29 -16.49 -19.04
N ASP A 291 -12.94 -17.22 -18.14
CA ASP A 291 -13.73 -16.62 -17.05
C ASP A 291 -12.83 -15.85 -16.08
N ALA A 292 -11.71 -16.43 -15.65
CA ALA A 292 -10.73 -15.76 -14.80
C ALA A 292 -10.17 -14.48 -15.45
N LEU A 293 -9.83 -14.53 -16.75
CA LEU A 293 -9.33 -13.38 -17.50
C LEU A 293 -10.37 -12.26 -17.59
N ASN A 294 -11.62 -12.59 -17.87
CA ASN A 294 -12.70 -11.60 -17.93
C ASN A 294 -12.90 -10.91 -16.58
N LYS A 295 -12.88 -11.69 -15.49
CA LYS A 295 -12.98 -11.12 -14.13
C LYS A 295 -11.79 -10.26 -13.78
N ALA A 296 -10.57 -10.70 -14.08
CA ALA A 296 -9.35 -9.94 -13.87
C ALA A 296 -9.37 -8.61 -14.62
N LEU A 297 -9.70 -8.59 -15.90
CA LEU A 297 -9.77 -7.37 -16.71
C LEU A 297 -10.90 -6.43 -16.30
N THR A 298 -11.93 -6.92 -15.62
CA THR A 298 -13.05 -6.10 -15.14
C THR A 298 -12.77 -5.50 -13.77
N ASN A 299 -12.20 -6.27 -12.84
CA ASN A 299 -12.17 -5.94 -11.42
C ASN A 299 -10.80 -5.45 -10.94
N ASN A 300 -9.70 -5.96 -11.53
CA ASN A 300 -8.34 -5.73 -11.03
C ASN A 300 -7.85 -4.30 -11.27
N SER A 301 -7.00 -3.83 -10.38
CA SER A 301 -6.31 -2.52 -10.50
C SER A 301 -5.48 -2.39 -11.78
N PHE A 302 -4.98 -3.50 -12.34
CA PHE A 302 -4.20 -3.54 -13.57
C PHE A 302 -4.94 -2.93 -14.77
N ALA A 303 -6.21 -3.30 -14.99
CA ALA A 303 -7.01 -2.74 -16.09
C ALA A 303 -7.22 -1.23 -15.94
N HIS A 304 -7.48 -0.76 -14.71
CA HIS A 304 -7.59 0.67 -14.42
C HIS A 304 -6.25 1.40 -14.58
N ASN A 305 -5.13 0.79 -14.19
CA ASN A 305 -3.79 1.33 -14.37
C ASN A 305 -3.45 1.52 -15.87
N ILE A 306 -3.68 0.50 -16.70
CA ILE A 306 -3.50 0.61 -18.15
C ILE A 306 -4.32 1.78 -18.69
N ARG A 307 -5.59 1.88 -18.32
CA ARG A 307 -6.47 2.94 -18.79
C ARG A 307 -6.02 4.33 -18.35
N ARG A 308 -5.62 4.49 -17.10
CA ARG A 308 -5.08 5.75 -16.58
C ARG A 308 -3.82 6.18 -17.32
N ARG A 309 -2.82 5.31 -17.42
CA ARG A 309 -1.54 5.59 -18.11
C ARG A 309 -1.73 5.94 -19.58
N GLN A 310 -2.71 5.33 -20.24
CA GLN A 310 -3.09 5.66 -21.61
C GLN A 310 -3.69 7.08 -21.71
N LEU A 311 -4.62 7.42 -20.80
CA LEU A 311 -5.20 8.76 -20.73
C LEU A 311 -4.17 9.84 -20.40
N GLU A 312 -3.25 9.58 -19.48
CA GLU A 312 -2.14 10.48 -19.12
C GLU A 312 -1.19 10.71 -20.30
N ALA A 313 -0.84 9.65 -21.04
CA ALA A 313 -0.01 9.77 -22.24
C ALA A 313 -0.70 10.60 -23.36
N ASP A 314 -2.00 10.42 -23.54
CA ASP A 314 -2.78 11.21 -24.50
C ASP A 314 -2.91 12.68 -24.05
N TYR A 315 -3.05 12.92 -22.73
CA TYR A 315 -3.04 14.26 -22.13
C TYR A 315 -1.71 14.98 -22.40
N GLU A 316 -0.57 14.32 -22.21
CA GLU A 316 0.73 14.93 -22.47
C GLU A 316 0.91 15.36 -23.95
N VAL A 317 0.41 14.54 -24.88
CA VAL A 317 0.39 14.91 -26.30
C VAL A 317 -0.53 16.10 -26.56
N ALA A 318 -1.71 16.14 -25.94
CA ALA A 318 -2.64 17.25 -26.05
C ALA A 318 -2.03 18.53 -25.46
N ARG A 319 -1.36 18.44 -24.31
CA ARG A 319 -0.67 19.55 -23.63
C ARG A 319 0.47 20.11 -24.50
N ALA A 320 1.30 19.25 -25.05
CA ALA A 320 2.39 19.66 -25.93
C ALA A 320 1.86 20.36 -27.22
N LYS A 321 0.74 19.88 -27.79
CA LYS A 321 0.07 20.52 -28.92
C LYS A 321 -0.55 21.86 -28.54
N GLY A 322 -1.21 21.96 -27.39
CA GLY A 322 -1.80 23.22 -26.89
C GLY A 322 -0.75 24.31 -26.69
N ASN A 323 0.43 23.92 -26.20
CA ASN A 323 1.53 24.86 -25.98
C ASN A 323 2.17 25.40 -27.28
N LEU A 324 1.83 24.87 -28.46
CA LEU A 324 2.29 25.42 -29.75
C LEU A 324 1.76 26.82 -30.02
N ARG A 325 0.52 27.10 -29.56
CA ARG A 325 -0.22 28.35 -29.84
C ARG A 325 -0.90 28.82 -28.57
N GLN A 326 -0.14 29.11 -27.52
CA GLN A 326 -0.70 29.57 -26.28
C GLN A 326 -1.23 31.00 -26.45
N MET A 327 -2.51 31.19 -26.18
CA MET A 327 -3.20 32.48 -26.22
C MET A 327 -4.17 32.50 -25.03
N THR A 328 -4.14 33.57 -24.25
CA THR A 328 -5.03 33.77 -23.11
C THR A 328 -5.79 35.07 -23.29
N LEU A 329 -7.10 35.02 -23.18
CA LEU A 329 -7.95 36.18 -23.07
C LEU A 329 -8.06 36.55 -21.58
N PHE A 330 -7.77 37.79 -21.28
CA PHE A 330 -7.99 38.37 -19.96
C PHE A 330 -9.03 39.50 -20.11
N ALA A 331 -10.05 39.49 -19.28
CA ALA A 331 -11.05 40.53 -19.22
C ALA A 331 -11.37 40.82 -17.75
N GLN A 332 -11.40 42.11 -17.40
CA GLN A 332 -11.78 42.57 -16.07
C GLN A 332 -12.74 43.72 -16.18
N VAL A 333 -13.82 43.71 -15.42
CA VAL A 333 -14.77 44.80 -15.26
C VAL A 333 -15.04 45.01 -13.79
N GLY A 334 -15.06 46.25 -13.34
CA GLY A 334 -15.29 46.56 -11.94
C GLY A 334 -15.42 48.02 -11.67
N PHE A 335 -15.42 48.36 -10.39
CA PHE A 335 -15.45 49.74 -9.91
C PHE A 335 -14.27 49.96 -8.97
N THR A 336 -13.74 51.15 -8.95
CA THR A 336 -12.68 51.57 -8.03
C THR A 336 -13.00 52.94 -7.47
N GLY A 337 -12.58 53.21 -6.26
CA GLY A 337 -12.67 54.54 -5.64
C GLY A 337 -11.43 54.84 -4.84
N THR A 338 -11.11 56.11 -4.68
CA THR A 338 -9.94 56.52 -3.88
C THR A 338 -10.26 57.81 -3.16
N ASP A 339 -9.98 57.86 -1.86
CA ASP A 339 -10.16 59.01 -1.00
C ASP A 339 -9.19 59.00 0.19
N GLN A 340 -9.16 60.09 0.98
CA GLN A 340 -8.47 60.16 2.27
C GLN A 340 -9.24 59.49 3.40
N GLU A 341 -10.55 59.28 3.22
CA GLU A 341 -11.41 58.58 4.14
C GLU A 341 -11.94 57.26 3.53
N VAL A 342 -12.16 56.25 4.35
CA VAL A 342 -12.72 54.95 3.91
C VAL A 342 -14.04 55.14 3.19
N ARG A 343 -14.94 55.98 3.73
CA ARG A 343 -16.26 56.23 3.14
C ARG A 343 -16.17 56.84 1.77
N GLY A 344 -15.28 57.85 1.59
CA GLY A 344 -15.09 58.52 0.30
C GLY A 344 -14.45 57.62 -0.76
N ALA A 345 -13.70 56.57 -0.36
CA ALA A 345 -13.20 55.59 -1.28
C ALA A 345 -14.29 54.67 -1.87
N TYR A 346 -15.52 54.70 -1.35
CA TYR A 346 -16.67 53.96 -1.87
C TYR A 346 -17.71 54.87 -2.58
N ASP A 347 -17.52 56.20 -2.57
CA ASP A 347 -18.44 57.18 -3.21
C ASP A 347 -17.71 58.52 -3.49
N PRO A 348 -17.60 59.00 -4.75
CA PRO A 348 -18.10 58.38 -5.98
C PRO A 348 -17.17 57.26 -6.53
N LEU A 349 -17.76 56.19 -7.01
CA LEU A 349 -17.04 55.14 -7.69
C LEU A 349 -16.69 55.52 -9.13
N LYS A 350 -15.53 55.05 -9.60
CA LYS A 350 -15.10 55.20 -10.99
C LYS A 350 -15.13 53.85 -11.68
N ASP A 351 -15.54 53.86 -12.94
CA ASP A 351 -15.49 52.65 -13.78
C ASP A 351 -14.04 52.21 -13.95
N ASN A 352 -13.84 50.94 -13.79
CA ASN A 352 -12.55 50.29 -14.06
C ASN A 352 -12.78 49.16 -15.04
N GLN A 353 -12.47 49.38 -16.29
CA GLN A 353 -12.65 48.39 -17.36
C GLN A 353 -11.29 48.08 -17.97
N ILE A 354 -10.87 46.85 -17.88
CA ILE A 354 -9.65 46.32 -18.49
C ILE A 354 -10.06 45.18 -19.38
N VAL A 355 -9.83 45.29 -20.69
CA VAL A 355 -9.94 44.16 -21.62
C VAL A 355 -8.59 43.98 -22.28
N GLU A 356 -7.97 42.88 -22.00
CA GLU A 356 -6.65 42.58 -22.50
C GLU A 356 -6.65 41.20 -23.19
N VAL A 357 -6.12 41.14 -24.39
CA VAL A 357 -5.88 39.87 -25.11
C VAL A 357 -4.40 39.65 -25.18
N GLY A 358 -3.92 38.78 -24.29
CA GLY A 358 -2.52 38.40 -24.26
C GLY A 358 -2.21 37.27 -25.27
N VAL A 359 -1.34 37.55 -26.22
CA VAL A 359 -0.83 36.55 -27.18
C VAL A 359 0.66 36.41 -26.99
N SER A 360 1.12 35.23 -26.60
CA SER A 360 2.54 34.88 -26.54
C SER A 360 2.85 33.83 -27.57
N ILE A 361 3.43 34.25 -28.69
CA ILE A 361 3.87 33.36 -29.77
C ILE A 361 5.39 33.53 -29.94
N PRO A 362 6.21 32.48 -29.75
CA PRO A 362 7.62 32.59 -30.09
C PRO A 362 7.77 32.65 -31.60
N LEU A 363 8.33 33.73 -32.07
CA LEU A 363 8.56 33.94 -33.51
C LEU A 363 9.68 32.98 -34.01
N ILE A 364 10.72 32.79 -33.21
CA ILE A 364 11.84 31.92 -33.51
C ILE A 364 12.16 31.09 -32.26
N ASP A 365 11.85 29.81 -32.30
CA ASP A 365 12.15 28.83 -31.23
C ASP A 365 13.02 27.69 -31.70
N TRP A 366 13.57 27.80 -32.91
CA TRP A 366 14.45 26.81 -33.58
C TRP A 366 13.83 25.41 -33.63
N GLY A 367 12.51 25.32 -33.59
CA GLY A 367 11.75 24.07 -33.61
C GLY A 367 11.56 23.41 -32.23
N LYS A 368 11.92 24.06 -31.11
CA LYS A 368 11.79 23.56 -29.72
C LYS A 368 10.39 23.02 -29.44
N ARG A 369 9.35 23.80 -29.68
CA ARG A 369 7.95 23.40 -29.41
C ARG A 369 7.48 22.26 -30.32
N LYS A 370 7.87 22.28 -31.60
CA LYS A 370 7.61 21.16 -32.53
C LYS A 370 8.35 19.89 -32.07
N GLY A 371 9.58 20.05 -31.59
CA GLY A 371 10.36 18.98 -30.99
C GLY A 371 9.65 18.38 -29.77
N GLN A 372 9.15 19.21 -28.85
CA GLN A 372 8.39 18.77 -27.68
C GLN A 372 7.13 17.95 -28.04
N VAL A 373 6.40 18.35 -29.10
CA VAL A 373 5.26 17.55 -29.59
C VAL A 373 5.73 16.20 -30.13
N LYS A 374 6.85 16.14 -30.85
CA LYS A 374 7.42 14.87 -31.34
C LYS A 374 7.83 13.99 -30.15
N VAL A 375 8.52 14.54 -29.15
CA VAL A 375 8.88 13.84 -27.92
C VAL A 375 7.65 13.28 -27.21
N ALA A 376 6.60 14.11 -27.03
CA ALA A 376 5.37 13.64 -26.37
C ALA A 376 4.68 12.50 -27.15
N LYS A 377 4.67 12.57 -28.50
CA LYS A 377 4.14 11.49 -29.35
C LYS A 377 4.98 10.21 -29.23
N SER A 378 6.31 10.32 -29.31
CA SER A 378 7.19 9.16 -29.16
C SER A 378 7.04 8.54 -27.76
N ASN A 379 6.96 9.35 -26.71
CA ASN A 379 6.71 8.86 -25.35
C ASN A 379 5.36 8.11 -25.24
N ARG A 380 4.31 8.62 -25.89
CA ARG A 380 3.03 7.92 -25.95
C ARG A 380 3.15 6.55 -26.63
N GLU A 381 3.89 6.46 -27.75
CA GLU A 381 4.13 5.18 -28.45
C GLU A 381 4.95 4.21 -27.59
N VAL A 382 5.94 4.72 -26.85
CA VAL A 382 6.69 3.91 -25.86
C VAL A 382 5.76 3.37 -24.78
N ILE A 383 4.90 4.24 -24.21
CA ILE A 383 3.93 3.82 -23.19
C ILE A 383 2.97 2.77 -23.77
N GLN A 384 2.41 3.00 -24.94
CA GLN A 384 1.51 2.03 -25.59
C GLN A 384 2.19 0.67 -25.84
N SER A 385 3.46 0.66 -26.24
CA SER A 385 4.22 -0.58 -26.44
C SER A 385 4.48 -1.31 -25.13
N ARG A 386 4.81 -0.56 -24.05
CA ARG A 386 4.98 -1.13 -22.71
C ARG A 386 3.66 -1.70 -22.18
N LEU A 387 2.55 -0.97 -22.30
CA LEU A 387 1.23 -1.43 -21.86
C LEU A 387 0.81 -2.72 -22.60
N ARG A 388 1.14 -2.83 -23.90
CA ARG A 388 0.89 -4.05 -24.66
C ARG A 388 1.71 -5.23 -24.11
N GLN A 389 3.00 -5.01 -23.84
CA GLN A 389 3.86 -6.04 -23.25
C GLN A 389 3.38 -6.45 -21.87
N GLU A 390 3.05 -5.49 -21.01
CA GLU A 390 2.52 -5.74 -19.67
C GLU A 390 1.21 -6.53 -19.72
N SER A 391 0.31 -6.23 -20.68
CA SER A 391 -0.92 -7.00 -20.88
C SER A 391 -0.66 -8.44 -21.33
N MET A 392 0.34 -8.64 -22.21
CA MET A 392 0.73 -9.99 -22.61
C MET A 392 1.29 -10.79 -21.44
N ASN A 393 2.16 -10.17 -20.63
CA ASN A 393 2.72 -10.80 -19.44
C ASN A 393 1.63 -11.14 -18.42
N PHE A 394 0.72 -10.20 -18.14
CA PHE A 394 -0.41 -10.43 -17.24
C PHE A 394 -1.28 -11.61 -17.66
N ASN A 395 -1.61 -11.70 -18.96
CA ASN A 395 -2.37 -12.81 -19.49
C ASN A 395 -1.63 -14.14 -19.36
N GLN A 396 -0.31 -14.15 -19.61
CA GLN A 396 0.55 -15.32 -19.44
C GLN A 396 0.62 -15.75 -17.98
N ASP A 397 0.86 -14.83 -17.06
CA ASP A 397 0.97 -15.10 -15.62
C ASP A 397 -0.36 -15.66 -15.07
N LEU A 398 -1.49 -15.08 -15.50
CA LEU A 398 -2.81 -15.59 -15.13
C LEU A 398 -3.08 -16.99 -15.70
N PHE A 399 -2.70 -17.26 -16.96
CA PHE A 399 -2.83 -18.58 -17.54
C PHE A 399 -2.04 -19.63 -16.75
N ILE A 400 -0.77 -19.34 -16.46
CA ILE A 400 0.09 -20.24 -15.68
C ILE A 400 -0.51 -20.49 -14.30
N LEU A 401 -1.01 -19.44 -13.63
CA LEU A 401 -1.59 -19.56 -12.30
C LEU A 401 -2.87 -20.42 -12.31
N VAL A 402 -3.75 -20.25 -13.30
CA VAL A 402 -4.96 -21.06 -13.42
C VAL A 402 -4.61 -22.54 -13.63
N GLU A 403 -3.63 -22.84 -14.49
CA GLU A 403 -3.15 -24.21 -14.70
C GLU A 403 -2.52 -24.79 -13.43
N GLN A 404 -1.71 -24.02 -12.72
CA GLN A 404 -1.10 -24.43 -11.45
C GLN A 404 -2.18 -24.72 -10.40
N PHE A 405 -3.16 -23.85 -10.24
CA PHE A 405 -4.25 -24.04 -9.28
C PHE A 405 -5.09 -25.28 -9.60
N ASN A 406 -5.50 -25.45 -10.87
CA ASN A 406 -6.31 -26.58 -11.28
C ASN A 406 -5.58 -27.93 -11.08
N ASN A 407 -4.26 -27.98 -11.32
CA ASN A 407 -3.44 -29.16 -11.11
C ASN A 407 -3.11 -29.44 -9.63
N GLN A 408 -3.12 -28.40 -8.79
CA GLN A 408 -2.66 -28.48 -7.40
C GLN A 408 -3.47 -29.44 -6.55
N ARG A 409 -4.76 -29.59 -6.83
CA ARG A 409 -5.61 -30.54 -6.14
C ARG A 409 -5.14 -31.97 -6.32
N ALA A 410 -4.87 -32.39 -7.57
CA ALA A 410 -4.36 -33.75 -7.84
C ALA A 410 -3.00 -33.98 -7.17
N GLN A 411 -2.11 -32.96 -7.15
CA GLN A 411 -0.83 -33.05 -6.46
C GLN A 411 -1.01 -33.24 -4.95
N LEU A 412 -1.95 -32.53 -4.35
CA LEU A 412 -2.25 -32.65 -2.91
C LEU A 412 -2.83 -34.03 -2.57
N GLU A 413 -3.77 -34.55 -3.39
CA GLU A 413 -4.33 -35.89 -3.20
C GLU A 413 -3.24 -36.97 -3.29
N ILE A 414 -2.36 -36.90 -4.30
CA ILE A 414 -1.20 -37.80 -4.45
C ILE A 414 -0.25 -37.69 -3.25
N ALA A 415 0.05 -36.48 -2.79
CA ALA A 415 0.96 -36.28 -1.66
C ALA A 415 0.37 -36.82 -0.36
N ASN A 416 -0.94 -36.68 -0.14
CA ASN A 416 -1.64 -37.25 1.01
C ASN A 416 -1.60 -38.79 1.00
N GLU A 417 -1.86 -39.44 -0.15
CA GLU A 417 -1.77 -40.89 -0.27
C GLU A 417 -0.35 -41.38 -0.09
N ALA A 418 0.65 -40.67 -0.66
CA ALA A 418 2.06 -40.98 -0.47
C ALA A 418 2.49 -40.90 1.00
N ASP A 419 2.02 -39.90 1.75
CA ASP A 419 2.27 -39.77 3.20
C ASP A 419 1.69 -40.96 3.96
N GLN A 420 0.45 -41.36 3.70
CA GLN A 420 -0.19 -42.52 4.34
C GLN A 420 0.59 -43.83 4.06
N ILE A 421 0.96 -44.07 2.80
CA ILE A 421 1.73 -45.25 2.40
C ILE A 421 3.11 -45.25 3.06
N ALA A 422 3.82 -44.13 3.08
CA ALA A 422 5.14 -44.00 3.67
C ALA A 422 5.12 -44.24 5.20
N GLN A 423 4.09 -43.74 5.88
CA GLN A 423 3.89 -44.00 7.32
C GLN A 423 3.66 -45.50 7.58
N GLN A 424 2.79 -46.16 6.78
CA GLN A 424 2.55 -47.60 6.93
C GLN A 424 3.81 -48.41 6.64
N ARG A 425 4.55 -48.09 5.56
CA ARG A 425 5.83 -48.72 5.21
C ARG A 425 6.85 -48.63 6.37
N TYR A 426 7.00 -47.42 6.93
CA TYR A 426 7.90 -47.19 8.05
C TYR A 426 7.52 -48.03 9.28
N LYS A 427 6.24 -48.06 9.65
CA LYS A 427 5.73 -48.87 10.77
C LYS A 427 6.06 -50.37 10.57
N THR A 428 5.77 -50.91 9.39
CA THR A 428 6.08 -52.30 9.03
C THR A 428 7.59 -52.58 9.09
N ASN A 429 8.42 -51.62 8.62
CA ASN A 429 9.88 -51.78 8.65
C ASN A 429 10.43 -51.76 10.09
N VAL A 430 9.87 -50.93 10.99
CA VAL A 430 10.24 -50.97 12.41
C VAL A 430 9.95 -52.34 13.02
N GLU A 431 8.76 -52.92 12.81
CA GLU A 431 8.36 -54.22 13.29
C GLU A 431 9.28 -55.34 12.73
N THR A 432 9.59 -55.30 11.44
CA THR A 432 10.44 -56.25 10.73
C THR A 432 11.90 -56.16 11.15
N PHE A 433 12.41 -54.97 11.44
CA PHE A 433 13.75 -54.73 11.97
C PHE A 433 13.91 -55.31 13.38
N MET A 434 12.90 -55.17 14.24
CA MET A 434 12.94 -55.73 15.59
C MET A 434 13.12 -57.25 15.61
N ILE A 435 12.56 -57.95 14.63
CA ILE A 435 12.72 -59.42 14.48
C ILE A 435 13.95 -59.79 13.61
N GLY A 436 14.78 -58.82 13.20
CA GLY A 436 16.04 -59.02 12.50
C GLY A 436 15.95 -59.46 11.04
N ARG A 437 14.83 -59.14 10.35
CA ARG A 437 14.59 -59.55 8.96
C ARG A 437 14.95 -58.48 7.91
N ILE A 438 15.21 -57.27 8.31
CA ILE A 438 15.70 -56.18 7.43
C ILE A 438 16.92 -55.48 8.01
N SER A 439 17.69 -54.79 7.18
CA SER A 439 18.88 -54.06 7.56
C SER A 439 18.57 -52.70 8.18
N THR A 440 19.56 -52.09 8.86
CA THR A 440 19.49 -50.70 9.33
C THR A 440 19.37 -49.72 8.18
N LEU A 441 19.91 -50.06 7.01
CA LEU A 441 19.80 -49.22 5.79
C LEU A 441 18.36 -49.14 5.30
N ASP A 442 17.66 -50.30 5.23
CA ASP A 442 16.24 -50.35 4.81
C ASP A 442 15.33 -49.60 5.77
N LEU A 443 15.62 -49.67 7.07
CA LEU A 443 14.88 -48.92 8.09
C LEU A 443 15.09 -47.39 7.93
N ASN A 444 16.35 -46.96 7.74
CA ASN A 444 16.67 -45.54 7.54
C ASN A 444 16.02 -44.99 6.24
N ASP A 445 16.05 -45.77 5.15
CA ASP A 445 15.37 -45.39 3.89
C ASP A 445 13.86 -45.20 4.08
N ALA A 446 13.21 -46.10 4.80
CA ALA A 446 11.79 -45.97 5.11
C ALA A 446 11.48 -44.79 6.01
N GLN A 447 12.36 -44.45 6.97
CA GLN A 447 12.23 -43.28 7.82
C GLN A 447 12.34 -41.98 6.98
N MET A 448 13.40 -41.89 6.17
CA MET A 448 13.58 -40.71 5.28
C MET A 448 12.41 -40.54 4.33
N SER A 449 11.91 -41.64 3.74
CA SER A 449 10.75 -41.59 2.85
C SER A 449 9.48 -41.07 3.56
N LYS A 450 9.23 -41.53 4.81
CA LYS A 450 8.11 -41.08 5.64
C LYS A 450 8.22 -39.59 5.94
N ASP A 451 9.39 -39.12 6.36
CA ASP A 451 9.59 -37.71 6.72
C ASP A 451 9.44 -36.80 5.52
N GLN A 452 10.00 -37.18 4.35
CA GLN A 452 9.85 -36.44 3.09
C GLN A 452 8.40 -36.42 2.59
N ALA A 453 7.68 -37.55 2.68
CA ALA A 453 6.28 -37.62 2.25
C ALA A 453 5.39 -36.69 3.11
N ARG A 454 5.59 -36.64 4.42
CA ARG A 454 4.87 -35.74 5.34
C ARG A 454 5.15 -34.29 5.04
N GLN A 455 6.42 -33.91 4.85
CA GLN A 455 6.79 -32.55 4.48
C GLN A 455 6.19 -32.15 3.12
N LYS A 456 6.20 -33.06 2.15
CA LYS A 456 5.62 -32.87 0.82
C LYS A 456 4.12 -32.62 0.90
N HIS A 457 3.37 -33.42 1.68
CA HIS A 457 1.95 -33.21 1.88
C HIS A 457 1.62 -31.80 2.41
N ILE A 458 2.33 -31.34 3.45
CA ILE A 458 2.14 -29.99 4.02
C ILE A 458 2.48 -28.92 3.00
N SER A 459 3.54 -29.11 2.21
CA SER A 459 3.94 -28.17 1.16
C SER A 459 2.91 -28.07 0.04
N GLU A 460 2.33 -29.21 -0.39
CA GLU A 460 1.27 -29.18 -1.41
C GLU A 460 -0.03 -28.54 -0.89
N LEU A 461 -0.35 -28.71 0.39
CA LEU A 461 -1.46 -28.01 1.03
C LEU A 461 -1.22 -26.49 1.10
N PHE A 462 0.02 -26.07 1.39
CA PHE A 462 0.42 -24.67 1.32
C PHE A 462 0.20 -24.10 -0.09
N TYR A 463 0.73 -24.76 -1.15
CA TYR A 463 0.58 -24.29 -2.52
C TYR A 463 -0.88 -24.22 -2.95
N TYR A 464 -1.74 -25.14 -2.50
CA TYR A 464 -3.16 -25.10 -2.78
C TYR A 464 -3.83 -23.84 -2.26
N TRP A 465 -3.59 -23.46 -0.99
CA TRP A 465 -4.10 -22.24 -0.38
C TRP A 465 -3.46 -21.00 -1.00
N TYR A 466 -2.18 -21.03 -1.27
CA TYR A 466 -1.43 -19.91 -1.85
C TYR A 466 -1.94 -19.55 -3.25
N TYR A 467 -2.05 -20.52 -4.16
CA TYR A 467 -2.56 -20.30 -5.51
C TYR A 467 -4.03 -19.85 -5.53
N TYR A 468 -4.86 -20.36 -4.64
CA TYR A 468 -6.23 -19.90 -4.48
C TYR A 468 -6.31 -18.41 -4.16
N TYR A 469 -5.57 -17.95 -3.15
CA TYR A 469 -5.57 -16.53 -2.77
C TYR A 469 -4.84 -15.65 -3.78
N GLN A 470 -3.82 -16.15 -4.47
CA GLN A 470 -3.18 -15.46 -5.57
C GLN A 470 -4.15 -15.24 -6.74
N LEU A 471 -4.97 -16.24 -7.06
CA LEU A 471 -6.01 -16.12 -8.06
C LEU A 471 -7.08 -15.10 -7.65
N ARG A 472 -7.49 -15.08 -6.38
CA ARG A 472 -8.37 -14.06 -5.82
C ARG A 472 -7.80 -12.65 -5.93
N SER A 473 -6.52 -12.48 -5.62
CA SER A 473 -5.83 -11.19 -5.74
C SER A 473 -5.79 -10.66 -7.17
N LEU A 474 -5.56 -11.56 -8.16
CA LEU A 474 -5.50 -11.17 -9.57
C LEU A 474 -6.87 -10.96 -10.21
N THR A 475 -7.91 -11.67 -9.77
CA THR A 475 -9.26 -11.58 -10.35
C THR A 475 -10.21 -10.70 -9.55
N LEU A 476 -9.91 -10.44 -8.29
CA LEU A 476 -10.81 -9.87 -7.27
C LEU A 476 -12.17 -10.58 -7.24
N TRP A 477 -12.11 -11.91 -7.42
CA TRP A 477 -13.25 -12.81 -7.42
C TRP A 477 -13.01 -13.99 -6.49
N ASP A 478 -14.02 -14.32 -5.69
CA ASP A 478 -14.03 -15.52 -4.85
C ASP A 478 -14.71 -16.65 -5.64
N PHE A 479 -13.89 -17.60 -6.12
CA PHE A 479 -14.38 -18.70 -6.95
C PHE A 479 -15.16 -19.76 -6.13
N GLU A 480 -14.95 -19.85 -4.84
CA GLU A 480 -15.72 -20.73 -3.94
C GLU A 480 -17.13 -20.18 -3.72
N LYS A 481 -17.22 -18.88 -3.38
CA LYS A 481 -18.49 -18.19 -3.10
C LYS A 481 -19.17 -17.67 -4.35
N ASN A 482 -18.50 -17.74 -5.50
CA ASN A 482 -18.93 -17.21 -6.79
C ASN A 482 -19.41 -15.75 -6.70
N SER A 483 -18.61 -14.89 -6.05
CA SER A 483 -18.94 -13.49 -5.79
C SER A 483 -17.73 -12.58 -5.96
N ASN A 484 -17.99 -11.31 -6.27
CA ASN A 484 -16.93 -10.27 -6.25
C ASN A 484 -16.38 -10.12 -4.85
N ILE A 485 -15.07 -9.88 -4.77
CA ILE A 485 -14.44 -9.39 -3.55
C ILE A 485 -14.67 -7.88 -3.51
N ASP A 486 -15.54 -7.44 -2.61
CA ASP A 486 -15.93 -6.03 -2.46
C ASP A 486 -15.77 -5.59 -1.00
N ALA A 487 -15.60 -4.28 -0.80
CA ALA A 487 -15.54 -3.67 0.51
C ALA A 487 -16.28 -2.34 0.50
N ASP A 488 -16.97 -2.03 1.60
CA ASP A 488 -17.58 -0.70 1.78
C ASP A 488 -16.49 0.34 2.05
N ILE A 489 -15.89 0.83 0.95
CA ILE A 489 -14.79 1.80 0.95
C ILE A 489 -15.19 3.08 1.71
N GLU A 490 -16.44 3.53 1.57
CA GLU A 490 -16.87 4.77 2.25
C GLU A 490 -16.96 4.59 3.77
N ALA A 491 -17.42 3.45 4.24
CA ALA A 491 -17.44 3.14 5.66
C ALA A 491 -16.01 2.96 6.23
N ILE A 492 -15.12 2.34 5.44
CA ILE A 492 -13.71 2.10 5.84
C ILE A 492 -12.94 3.41 5.98
N VAL A 493 -13.08 4.32 5.01
CA VAL A 493 -12.31 5.58 4.99
C VAL A 493 -12.81 6.60 6.02
N LYS A 494 -14.10 6.53 6.44
CA LYS A 494 -14.68 7.44 7.43
C LYS A 494 -14.37 7.04 8.88
N LYS A 495 -13.87 5.83 9.11
CA LYS A 495 -13.32 5.38 10.40
C LYS A 495 -11.88 5.84 10.56
#